data_f7a656d9e9fb49d4bd203dc0d4b633f1
#
_entry.id   f7a656d9e9fb49d4bd203dc0d4b633f1
#
_cell.length_a   1.000
_cell.length_b   1.000
_cell.length_c   1.000
_cell.angle_alpha   90.00
_cell.angle_beta   90.00
_cell.angle_gamma   90.00
#
_symmetry.space_group_name_H-M   'P 1'
#
loop_
_entity.id
_entity.type
_entity.pdbx_description
1 polymer ?
#
loop_
_entity_poly.entity_id
_entity_poly.type
_entity_poly.pdbx_seq_one_letter_code
_entity_poly.pdbx_strand_id
1 'polypeptide(L)'
;MQAMLVEAEWAPRGGVAPEPGAAERRLARNGNLVWRRPRFRVTDLPEPPVAPDEVLIRVRACGICGSDVHLYERDAEEYMLYPGLVTTPVVTGHEFSGVVERVGSAIVDFQPGDAVCAEEIAWCGACLACKSGQFNYCSRLEELGFTFNGAHAELVVTRARSCWPIHSLVRRFGAERGFVAAALVEPTSVAYLGMFVQASFRPGQTVAVIGGGPIGLAAVGLGRAAGAGRVVLFEPSAARRQLAEALGTDATFDPRALGPDGVVRAAREESEGRGFDLWVEASGAQGVIDTATRALAPTGTVALIGLGPHRADIDPVTLIRTGSGLRGSLGHSGHGAFGNVIRLMAAGRLDMSRIVTRTVGLNQAVGCLEDLRDREAGKCMVVF
;
A
#
# COMPACT_ATOMS: atom_id res chain seq x y z
N MET A 1 -24.43 -9.66 6.65
CA MET A 1 -23.70 -8.46 6.19
C MET A 1 -23.32 -8.62 4.73
N GLN A 2 -23.33 -7.54 3.95
CA GLN A 2 -22.83 -7.57 2.57
C GLN A 2 -21.31 -7.46 2.54
N ALA A 3 -20.64 -8.22 1.64
CA ALA A 3 -19.20 -8.23 1.49
C ALA A 3 -18.78 -8.57 0.05
N MET A 4 -17.65 -8.01 -0.41
CA MET A 4 -17.02 -8.36 -1.68
C MET A 4 -16.04 -9.52 -1.47
N LEU A 5 -16.42 -10.69 -2.00
CA LEU A 5 -15.70 -11.95 -1.87
C LEU A 5 -14.95 -12.27 -3.16
N VAL A 6 -13.71 -12.75 -3.04
CA VAL A 6 -12.96 -13.39 -4.12
C VAL A 6 -12.86 -14.88 -3.89
N GLU A 7 -13.13 -15.66 -4.95
CA GLU A 7 -12.97 -17.11 -5.02
C GLU A 7 -12.07 -17.46 -6.20
N ALA A 8 -11.20 -18.47 -6.07
CA ALA A 8 -10.35 -18.95 -7.16
C ALA A 8 -10.10 -20.45 -7.06
N GLU A 9 -9.69 -21.05 -8.18
CA GLU A 9 -9.35 -22.45 -8.28
C GLU A 9 -7.91 -22.69 -7.79
N TRP A 10 -7.72 -23.69 -6.93
CA TRP A 10 -6.38 -24.15 -6.55
C TRP A 10 -5.79 -24.98 -7.70
N ALA A 11 -4.84 -24.43 -8.41
CA ALA A 11 -4.22 -25.04 -9.60
C ALA A 11 -2.75 -24.60 -9.72
N PRO A 12 -1.83 -25.15 -8.93
CA PRO A 12 -0.42 -24.78 -9.01
C PRO A 12 0.13 -24.90 -10.43
N ARG A 13 0.91 -23.90 -10.88
CA ARG A 13 1.58 -23.93 -12.19
C ARG A 13 2.54 -25.11 -12.30
N GLY A 14 2.76 -25.59 -13.51
CA GLY A 14 3.76 -26.64 -13.78
C GLY A 14 5.14 -26.26 -13.21
N GLY A 15 5.74 -27.18 -12.44
CA GLY A 15 7.02 -26.95 -11.78
C GLY A 15 6.96 -26.19 -10.43
N VAL A 16 5.79 -25.73 -10.00
CA VAL A 16 5.59 -25.14 -8.68
C VAL A 16 5.18 -26.23 -7.69
N ALA A 17 5.98 -26.47 -6.66
CA ALA A 17 5.64 -27.32 -5.54
C ALA A 17 5.17 -26.43 -4.35
N PRO A 18 3.87 -26.40 -4.03
CA PRO A 18 3.38 -25.70 -2.86
C PRO A 18 3.99 -26.28 -1.57
N GLU A 19 4.06 -25.46 -0.52
CA GLU A 19 4.51 -25.94 0.79
C GLU A 19 3.64 -27.05 1.34
N PRO A 20 4.17 -27.97 2.15
CA PRO A 20 3.38 -29.01 2.81
C PRO A 20 2.18 -28.41 3.57
N GLY A 21 0.99 -28.97 3.32
CA GLY A 21 -0.26 -28.49 3.92
C GLY A 21 -0.81 -27.19 3.36
N ALA A 22 -0.20 -26.60 2.31
CA ALA A 22 -0.67 -25.35 1.70
C ALA A 22 -2.03 -25.54 1.01
N ALA A 23 -2.24 -26.70 0.35
CA ALA A 23 -3.49 -27.00 -0.34
C ALA A 23 -4.66 -27.16 0.65
N GLU A 24 -4.46 -27.86 1.75
CA GLU A 24 -5.45 -28.04 2.81
C GLU A 24 -5.83 -26.73 3.49
N ARG A 25 -4.85 -25.87 3.74
CA ARG A 25 -5.06 -24.52 4.28
C ARG A 25 -5.53 -23.53 3.24
N ARG A 26 -5.53 -23.90 1.96
CA ARG A 26 -5.81 -23.00 0.82
C ARG A 26 -4.98 -21.71 0.88
N LEU A 27 -3.72 -21.79 1.29
CA LEU A 27 -2.81 -20.68 1.47
C LEU A 27 -1.67 -20.73 0.45
N ALA A 28 -1.64 -19.80 -0.49
CA ALA A 28 -0.56 -19.63 -1.45
C ALA A 28 0.39 -18.52 -0.99
N ARG A 29 1.71 -18.79 -0.97
CA ARG A 29 2.71 -17.73 -0.75
C ARG A 29 2.82 -16.77 -1.92
N ASN A 30 2.55 -17.28 -3.12
CA ASN A 30 2.57 -16.53 -4.36
C ASN A 30 1.26 -16.82 -5.11
N GLY A 31 0.28 -15.94 -4.97
CA GLY A 31 -1.05 -16.14 -5.56
C GLY A 31 -1.02 -16.40 -7.05
N ASN A 32 -0.19 -15.64 -7.78
CA ASN A 32 0.00 -15.74 -9.22
C ASN A 32 0.62 -17.08 -9.73
N LEU A 33 1.13 -17.89 -8.82
CA LEU A 33 1.65 -19.23 -9.16
C LEU A 33 0.68 -20.36 -8.83
N VAL A 34 -0.43 -20.07 -8.15
CA VAL A 34 -1.30 -21.09 -7.59
C VAL A 34 -2.78 -20.86 -7.90
N TRP A 35 -3.25 -19.62 -7.80
CA TRP A 35 -4.66 -19.30 -7.90
C TRP A 35 -5.07 -18.93 -9.32
N ARG A 36 -6.03 -19.70 -9.86
CA ARG A 36 -6.51 -19.57 -11.24
C ARG A 36 -7.98 -19.17 -11.27
N ARG A 37 -8.40 -18.40 -12.28
CA ARG A 37 -9.79 -17.97 -12.53
C ARG A 37 -10.42 -17.26 -11.33
N PRO A 38 -9.82 -16.19 -10.79
CA PRO A 38 -10.42 -15.43 -9.71
C PRO A 38 -11.77 -14.86 -10.15
N ARG A 39 -12.76 -14.94 -9.24
CA ARG A 39 -14.11 -14.42 -9.42
C ARG A 39 -14.48 -13.56 -8.23
N PHE A 40 -14.89 -12.35 -8.51
CA PHE A 40 -15.34 -11.39 -7.50
C PHE A 40 -16.85 -11.25 -7.53
N ARG A 41 -17.46 -11.18 -6.36
CA ARG A 41 -18.90 -10.92 -6.22
C ARG A 41 -19.21 -10.25 -4.89
N VAL A 42 -20.22 -9.40 -4.88
CA VAL A 42 -20.83 -8.93 -3.63
C VAL A 42 -21.88 -9.96 -3.21
N THR A 43 -21.86 -10.36 -1.95
CA THR A 43 -22.73 -11.43 -1.42
C THR A 43 -23.02 -11.22 0.06
N ASP A 44 -24.09 -11.84 0.53
CA ASP A 44 -24.42 -11.87 1.96
C ASP A 44 -23.61 -12.93 2.67
N LEU A 45 -22.95 -12.54 3.75
CA LEU A 45 -22.20 -13.40 4.67
C LEU A 45 -22.76 -13.25 6.09
N PRO A 46 -22.59 -14.26 6.95
CA PRO A 46 -22.88 -14.12 8.36
C PRO A 46 -21.99 -13.06 9.00
N GLU A 47 -22.45 -12.45 10.09
CA GLU A 47 -21.61 -11.58 10.91
C GLU A 47 -20.44 -12.39 11.49
N PRO A 48 -19.18 -11.88 11.41
CA PRO A 48 -18.03 -12.61 11.92
C PRO A 48 -18.05 -12.67 13.47
N PRO A 49 -17.65 -13.80 14.06
CA PRO A 49 -17.45 -13.90 15.51
C PRO A 49 -16.30 -13.01 15.95
N VAL A 50 -16.33 -12.56 17.20
CA VAL A 50 -15.28 -11.71 17.80
C VAL A 50 -14.55 -12.49 18.87
N ALA A 51 -13.26 -12.71 18.70
CA ALA A 51 -12.42 -13.36 19.71
C ALA A 51 -12.11 -12.39 20.89
N PRO A 52 -11.60 -12.90 22.02
CA PRO A 52 -11.37 -12.06 23.20
C PRO A 52 -10.44 -10.86 22.96
N ASP A 53 -9.47 -10.96 22.05
CA ASP A 53 -8.47 -9.93 21.72
C ASP A 53 -8.78 -9.16 20.41
N GLU A 54 -10.01 -9.29 19.88
CA GLU A 54 -10.44 -8.68 18.64
C GLU A 54 -11.49 -7.59 18.84
N VAL A 55 -11.66 -6.77 17.82
CA VAL A 55 -12.73 -5.76 17.70
C VAL A 55 -13.50 -5.99 16.42
N LEU A 56 -14.83 -5.83 16.50
CA LEU A 56 -15.73 -5.74 15.35
C LEU A 56 -15.88 -4.27 14.99
N ILE A 57 -15.62 -3.94 13.75
CA ILE A 57 -15.66 -2.56 13.24
C ILE A 57 -16.72 -2.48 12.17
N ARG A 58 -17.63 -1.52 12.29
CA ARG A 58 -18.52 -1.09 11.22
C ARG A 58 -17.73 -0.20 10.28
N VAL A 59 -17.46 -0.71 9.07
CA VAL A 59 -16.67 0.00 8.07
C VAL A 59 -17.42 1.26 7.60
N ARG A 60 -16.70 2.34 7.42
CA ARG A 60 -17.20 3.62 6.89
C ARG A 60 -16.58 3.96 5.55
N ALA A 61 -15.29 3.59 5.36
CA ALA A 61 -14.57 3.77 4.12
C ALA A 61 -13.52 2.69 3.97
N CYS A 62 -13.35 2.15 2.76
CA CYS A 62 -12.30 1.21 2.41
C CYS A 62 -11.75 1.56 1.01
N GLY A 63 -10.43 1.79 0.90
CA GLY A 63 -9.75 2.06 -0.37
C GLY A 63 -9.59 0.80 -1.20
N ILE A 64 -9.73 0.93 -2.53
CA ILE A 64 -9.31 -0.12 -3.45
C ILE A 64 -7.83 0.07 -3.76
N CYS A 65 -7.02 -0.94 -3.43
CA CYS A 65 -5.58 -0.96 -3.65
C CYS A 65 -5.22 -1.55 -5.02
N GLY A 66 -3.99 -1.25 -5.50
CA GLY A 66 -3.41 -1.93 -6.67
C GLY A 66 -3.31 -3.45 -6.51
N SER A 67 -3.13 -3.94 -5.28
CA SER A 67 -3.13 -5.36 -4.94
C SER A 67 -4.49 -6.03 -5.14
N ASP A 68 -5.62 -5.34 -4.83
CA ASP A 68 -6.97 -5.83 -5.12
C ASP A 68 -7.19 -5.95 -6.64
N VAL A 69 -6.66 -4.98 -7.42
CA VAL A 69 -6.70 -5.03 -8.88
C VAL A 69 -5.87 -6.20 -9.39
N HIS A 70 -4.70 -6.50 -8.81
CA HIS A 70 -3.90 -7.67 -9.18
C HIS A 70 -4.53 -9.02 -8.78
N LEU A 71 -5.37 -9.06 -7.74
CA LEU A 71 -6.20 -10.23 -7.45
C LEU A 71 -7.28 -10.44 -8.54
N TYR A 72 -7.81 -9.34 -9.11
CA TYR A 72 -8.85 -9.36 -10.14
C TYR A 72 -8.29 -9.65 -11.54
N GLU A 73 -7.14 -9.07 -11.89
CA GLU A 73 -6.47 -9.24 -13.18
C GLU A 73 -5.94 -10.67 -13.37
N ARG A 74 -5.88 -11.11 -14.61
CA ARG A 74 -5.39 -12.44 -14.98
C ARG A 74 -4.37 -12.35 -16.10
N ASP A 75 -3.44 -13.28 -16.10
CA ASP A 75 -2.57 -13.50 -17.25
C ASP A 75 -3.24 -14.38 -18.34
N ALA A 76 -2.49 -14.67 -19.40
CA ALA A 76 -2.99 -15.47 -20.52
C ALA A 76 -3.39 -16.91 -20.15
N GLU A 77 -2.87 -17.44 -19.02
CA GLU A 77 -3.19 -18.76 -18.48
C GLU A 77 -4.29 -18.70 -17.40
N GLU A 78 -4.93 -17.53 -17.23
CA GLU A 78 -5.99 -17.22 -16.26
C GLU A 78 -5.56 -17.22 -14.78
N TYR A 79 -4.28 -17.14 -14.46
CA TYR A 79 -3.83 -16.94 -13.09
C TYR A 79 -3.95 -15.47 -12.68
N MET A 80 -4.34 -15.23 -11.42
CA MET A 80 -4.31 -13.87 -10.88
C MET A 80 -2.90 -13.28 -10.98
N LEU A 81 -2.79 -11.95 -11.03
CA LEU A 81 -1.47 -11.29 -11.12
C LEU A 81 -0.85 -11.03 -9.75
N TYR A 82 -1.58 -11.19 -8.65
CA TYR A 82 -1.08 -10.90 -7.31
C TYR A 82 0.04 -11.86 -6.88
N PRO A 83 1.27 -11.35 -6.64
CA PRO A 83 2.42 -12.20 -6.35
C PRO A 83 2.58 -12.52 -4.85
N GLY A 84 1.71 -11.97 -3.99
CA GLY A 84 1.82 -12.08 -2.52
C GLY A 84 1.07 -13.26 -1.93
N LEU A 85 1.05 -13.26 -0.60
CA LEU A 85 0.39 -14.24 0.24
C LEU A 85 -1.14 -14.10 0.12
N VAL A 86 -1.84 -15.18 -0.22
CA VAL A 86 -3.30 -15.12 -0.37
C VAL A 86 -3.98 -16.48 -0.17
N THR A 87 -5.15 -16.45 0.45
CA THR A 87 -6.09 -17.56 0.53
C THR A 87 -7.38 -17.21 -0.22
N THR A 88 -8.11 -18.22 -0.70
CA THR A 88 -9.47 -18.04 -1.24
C THR A 88 -10.38 -19.19 -0.81
N PRO A 89 -11.67 -18.93 -0.50
CA PRO A 89 -12.37 -17.65 -0.58
C PRO A 89 -11.93 -16.68 0.52
N VAL A 90 -11.90 -15.37 0.21
CA VAL A 90 -11.62 -14.30 1.17
C VAL A 90 -12.36 -13.02 0.80
N VAL A 91 -12.81 -12.27 1.81
CA VAL A 91 -13.31 -10.89 1.62
C VAL A 91 -12.09 -9.98 1.47
N THR A 92 -12.04 -9.19 0.39
CA THR A 92 -10.91 -8.28 0.11
C THR A 92 -11.00 -6.96 0.90
N GLY A 93 -10.03 -6.06 0.69
CA GLY A 93 -10.00 -4.72 1.28
C GLY A 93 -9.21 -4.66 2.60
N HIS A 94 -8.22 -3.76 2.63
CA HIS A 94 -7.27 -3.64 3.74
C HIS A 94 -6.94 -2.18 4.10
N GLU A 95 -7.30 -1.23 3.26
CA GLU A 95 -7.11 0.21 3.49
C GLU A 95 -8.40 0.81 4.05
N PHE A 96 -8.67 0.71 5.36
CA PHE A 96 -10.00 1.04 5.86
C PHE A 96 -10.02 1.85 7.15
N SER A 97 -11.21 2.41 7.40
CA SER A 97 -11.57 3.06 8.65
C SER A 97 -13.05 2.81 8.99
N GLY A 98 -13.38 2.90 10.25
CA GLY A 98 -14.74 2.67 10.70
C GLY A 98 -14.94 3.02 12.17
N VAL A 99 -16.05 2.52 12.71
CA VAL A 99 -16.47 2.71 14.10
C VAL A 99 -16.51 1.35 14.79
N VAL A 100 -15.90 1.24 15.96
CA VAL A 100 -15.98 0.04 16.79
C VAL A 100 -17.44 -0.24 17.13
N GLU A 101 -17.93 -1.40 16.75
CA GLU A 101 -19.30 -1.87 17.01
C GLU A 101 -19.34 -2.71 18.29
N ARG A 102 -18.34 -3.59 18.45
CA ARG A 102 -18.22 -4.50 19.58
C ARG A 102 -16.76 -4.85 19.85
N VAL A 103 -16.42 -5.09 21.10
CA VAL A 103 -15.08 -5.48 21.53
C VAL A 103 -15.08 -6.87 22.16
N GLY A 104 -13.98 -7.60 22.01
CA GLY A 104 -13.75 -8.87 22.70
C GLY A 104 -13.55 -8.68 24.20
N SER A 105 -13.73 -9.75 24.98
CA SER A 105 -13.76 -9.71 26.44
C SER A 105 -12.43 -9.33 27.10
N ALA A 106 -11.30 -9.38 26.38
CA ALA A 106 -9.98 -9.01 26.90
C ALA A 106 -9.57 -7.56 26.52
N ILE A 107 -10.42 -6.82 25.79
CA ILE A 107 -10.10 -5.46 25.32
C ILE A 107 -10.46 -4.44 26.40
N VAL A 108 -9.50 -3.55 26.68
CA VAL A 108 -9.64 -2.43 27.63
C VAL A 108 -9.38 -1.06 26.99
N ASP A 109 -8.72 -1.03 25.82
CA ASP A 109 -8.26 0.21 25.18
C ASP A 109 -9.27 0.79 24.18
N PHE A 110 -10.30 0.02 23.82
CA PHE A 110 -11.35 0.43 22.87
C PHE A 110 -12.73 0.15 23.43
N GLN A 111 -13.72 0.93 22.98
CA GLN A 111 -15.13 0.75 23.30
C GLN A 111 -16.01 0.99 22.06
N PRO A 112 -17.25 0.46 22.06
CA PRO A 112 -18.21 0.79 21.01
C PRO A 112 -18.38 2.31 20.82
N GLY A 113 -18.35 2.76 19.56
CA GLY A 113 -18.38 4.16 19.20
C GLY A 113 -17.02 4.79 18.89
N ASP A 114 -15.91 4.13 19.22
CA ASP A 114 -14.59 4.64 18.89
C ASP A 114 -14.34 4.62 17.37
N ALA A 115 -13.85 5.74 16.83
CA ALA A 115 -13.44 5.85 15.44
C ALA A 115 -12.01 5.36 15.27
N VAL A 116 -11.81 4.39 14.37
CA VAL A 116 -10.53 3.70 14.17
C VAL A 116 -10.19 3.48 12.70
N CYS A 117 -8.89 3.34 12.39
CA CYS A 117 -8.35 2.62 11.25
C CYS A 117 -7.46 1.48 11.77
N ALA A 118 -7.03 0.56 10.91
CA ALA A 118 -6.21 -0.54 11.37
C ALA A 118 -5.12 -0.92 10.37
N GLU A 119 -4.05 -1.51 10.90
CA GLU A 119 -3.00 -2.15 10.11
C GLU A 119 -3.52 -3.44 9.48
N GLU A 120 -3.18 -3.70 8.22
CA GLU A 120 -3.54 -4.95 7.55
C GLU A 120 -2.72 -6.13 8.05
N ILE A 121 -1.44 -5.88 8.36
CA ILE A 121 -0.48 -6.90 8.75
C ILE A 121 -0.78 -7.42 10.16
N ALA A 122 -1.03 -8.72 10.24
CA ALA A 122 -1.12 -9.44 11.50
C ALA A 122 0.16 -10.28 11.73
N TRP A 123 0.76 -10.14 12.91
CA TRP A 123 2.06 -10.71 13.25
C TRP A 123 2.00 -11.52 14.55
N CYS A 124 2.90 -12.50 14.66
CA CYS A 124 2.82 -13.48 15.76
C CYS A 124 3.39 -12.99 17.12
N GLY A 125 4.23 -11.96 17.13
CA GLY A 125 4.88 -11.44 18.34
C GLY A 125 6.03 -12.29 18.91
N ALA A 126 6.28 -13.50 18.39
CA ALA A 126 7.18 -14.47 19.01
C ALA A 126 8.41 -14.83 18.15
N CYS A 127 8.37 -14.67 16.82
CA CYS A 127 9.50 -14.98 15.95
C CYS A 127 10.62 -13.93 16.07
N LEU A 128 11.79 -14.23 15.50
CA LEU A 128 12.95 -13.34 15.55
C LEU A 128 12.64 -11.95 14.99
N ALA A 129 11.99 -11.87 13.83
CA ALA A 129 11.61 -10.60 13.23
C ALA A 129 10.73 -9.77 14.16
N CYS A 130 9.67 -10.37 14.75
CA CYS A 130 8.80 -9.68 15.69
C CYS A 130 9.54 -9.21 16.95
N LYS A 131 10.41 -10.05 17.52
CA LYS A 131 11.24 -9.69 18.69
C LYS A 131 12.22 -8.57 18.40
N SER A 132 12.58 -8.38 17.13
CA SER A 132 13.46 -7.30 16.66
C SER A 132 12.68 -6.06 16.18
N GLY A 133 11.34 -6.01 16.39
CA GLY A 133 10.50 -4.89 15.95
C GLY A 133 10.21 -4.84 14.45
N GLN A 134 10.56 -5.88 13.70
CA GLN A 134 10.37 -6.01 12.26
C GLN A 134 9.09 -6.80 11.95
N PHE A 135 7.93 -6.27 12.34
CA PHE A 135 6.65 -6.99 12.31
C PHE A 135 6.22 -7.40 10.89
N ASN A 136 6.49 -6.55 9.90
CA ASN A 136 6.23 -6.77 8.49
C ASN A 136 7.03 -7.93 7.87
N TYR A 137 8.07 -8.42 8.54
CA TYR A 137 8.85 -9.60 8.14
C TYR A 137 8.58 -10.82 9.03
N CYS A 138 7.41 -10.87 9.67
CA CYS A 138 7.01 -11.99 10.53
C CYS A 138 7.02 -13.31 9.75
N SER A 139 7.64 -14.35 10.32
CA SER A 139 7.66 -15.68 9.67
C SER A 139 6.28 -16.36 9.63
N ARG A 140 5.30 -15.83 10.37
CA ARG A 140 3.90 -16.26 10.39
C ARG A 140 3.01 -15.06 10.07
N LEU A 141 3.36 -14.33 8.99
CA LEU A 141 2.61 -13.18 8.53
C LEU A 141 1.22 -13.61 8.08
N GLU A 142 0.23 -12.84 8.47
CA GLU A 142 -1.13 -12.88 7.93
C GLU A 142 -1.51 -11.47 7.48
N GLU A 143 -2.37 -11.35 6.47
CA GLU A 143 -2.73 -10.08 5.83
C GLU A 143 -4.25 -9.98 5.70
N LEU A 144 -4.84 -8.95 6.31
CA LEU A 144 -6.26 -8.65 6.23
C LEU A 144 -6.64 -8.34 4.78
N GLY A 145 -7.69 -8.98 4.28
CA GLY A 145 -8.11 -8.87 2.89
C GLY A 145 -7.40 -9.83 1.92
N PHE A 146 -6.44 -10.63 2.43
CA PHE A 146 -5.68 -11.61 1.65
C PHE A 146 -5.66 -12.99 2.29
N THR A 147 -5.32 -13.11 3.56
CA THR A 147 -5.25 -14.40 4.26
C THR A 147 -6.38 -14.60 5.27
N PHE A 148 -7.05 -13.55 5.65
CA PHE A 148 -8.29 -13.52 6.40
C PHE A 148 -9.16 -12.36 5.93
N ASN A 149 -10.46 -12.39 6.28
CA ASN A 149 -11.45 -11.48 5.72
C ASN A 149 -11.13 -10.02 5.98
N GLY A 150 -11.25 -9.21 4.93
CA GLY A 150 -10.97 -7.78 4.90
C GLY A 150 -12.21 -6.90 4.99
N ALA A 151 -12.02 -5.65 4.65
CA ALA A 151 -12.94 -4.54 4.92
C ALA A 151 -13.75 -4.05 3.70
N HIS A 152 -13.71 -4.74 2.56
CA HIS A 152 -14.75 -4.53 1.54
C HIS A 152 -16.04 -5.25 1.97
N ALA A 153 -16.53 -4.88 3.17
CA ALA A 153 -17.70 -5.42 3.84
C ALA A 153 -18.29 -4.38 4.80
N GLU A 154 -19.57 -4.54 5.16
CA GLU A 154 -20.20 -3.69 6.16
C GLU A 154 -19.54 -3.79 7.55
N LEU A 155 -19.01 -4.98 7.87
CA LEU A 155 -18.38 -5.28 9.14
C LEU A 155 -17.06 -6.05 8.90
N VAL A 156 -16.03 -5.72 9.68
CA VAL A 156 -14.74 -6.41 9.68
C VAL A 156 -14.29 -6.68 11.12
N VAL A 157 -13.66 -7.84 11.34
CA VAL A 157 -13.01 -8.19 12.61
C VAL A 157 -11.51 -8.11 12.44
N THR A 158 -10.83 -7.47 13.37
CA THR A 158 -9.36 -7.45 13.43
C THR A 158 -8.89 -7.42 14.88
N ARG A 159 -7.60 -7.68 15.09
CA ARG A 159 -6.99 -7.63 16.42
C ARG A 159 -6.93 -6.19 16.94
N ALA A 160 -7.33 -5.96 18.18
CA ALA A 160 -7.35 -4.63 18.77
C ALA A 160 -5.98 -3.94 18.72
N ARG A 161 -4.88 -4.70 18.87
CA ARG A 161 -3.51 -4.17 18.79
C ARG A 161 -3.12 -3.59 17.42
N SER A 162 -3.86 -3.93 16.34
CA SER A 162 -3.67 -3.37 15.00
C SER A 162 -4.48 -2.10 14.78
N CYS A 163 -5.39 -1.76 15.72
CA CYS A 163 -6.29 -0.61 15.60
C CYS A 163 -5.63 0.67 16.12
N TRP A 164 -5.91 1.77 15.44
CA TRP A 164 -5.43 3.11 15.76
C TRP A 164 -6.59 4.08 15.86
N PRO A 165 -6.72 4.88 16.95
CA PRO A 165 -7.77 5.85 17.10
C PRO A 165 -7.58 7.02 16.12
N ILE A 166 -8.67 7.43 15.46
CA ILE A 166 -8.67 8.47 14.41
C ILE A 166 -9.54 9.70 14.76
N HIS A 167 -9.91 9.88 16.02
CA HIS A 167 -10.72 11.03 16.44
C HIS A 167 -10.10 12.38 15.99
N SER A 168 -8.77 12.49 15.94
CA SER A 168 -8.07 13.68 15.47
C SER A 168 -8.31 13.96 13.98
N LEU A 169 -8.41 12.93 13.15
CA LEU A 169 -8.71 13.06 11.71
C LEU A 169 -10.20 13.43 11.50
N VAL A 170 -11.09 12.78 12.24
CA VAL A 170 -12.53 13.13 12.19
C VAL A 170 -12.76 14.57 12.61
N ARG A 171 -12.10 15.06 13.67
CA ARG A 171 -12.16 16.48 14.05
C ARG A 171 -11.57 17.41 12.99
N ARG A 172 -10.50 17.01 12.34
CA ARG A 172 -9.79 17.84 11.33
C ARG A 172 -10.56 17.98 10.04
N PHE A 173 -11.13 16.88 9.53
CA PHE A 173 -11.71 16.81 8.19
C PHE A 173 -13.26 16.77 8.18
N GLY A 174 -13.91 16.65 9.34
CA GLY A 174 -15.33 16.34 9.46
C GLY A 174 -15.61 14.83 9.38
N ALA A 175 -16.83 14.41 9.72
CA ALA A 175 -17.13 12.99 9.89
C ALA A 175 -16.87 12.17 8.61
N GLU A 176 -17.52 12.49 7.51
CA GLU A 176 -17.41 11.70 6.26
C GLU A 176 -15.99 11.72 5.70
N ARG A 177 -15.44 12.90 5.45
CA ARG A 177 -14.09 13.05 4.90
C ARG A 177 -13.03 12.54 5.87
N GLY A 178 -13.27 12.59 7.18
CA GLY A 178 -12.37 12.07 8.21
C GLY A 178 -12.16 10.56 8.11
N PHE A 179 -13.22 9.79 7.85
CA PHE A 179 -13.10 8.35 7.60
C PHE A 179 -12.41 8.06 6.28
N VAL A 180 -12.74 8.78 5.21
CA VAL A 180 -12.04 8.66 3.92
C VAL A 180 -10.55 8.94 4.07
N ALA A 181 -10.18 10.01 4.76
CA ALA A 181 -8.78 10.34 5.04
C ALA A 181 -8.10 9.27 5.90
N ALA A 182 -8.79 8.73 6.89
CA ALA A 182 -8.26 7.70 7.78
C ALA A 182 -8.03 6.35 7.09
N ALA A 183 -8.84 5.97 6.10
CA ALA A 183 -8.61 4.80 5.28
C ALA A 183 -7.29 4.91 4.47
N LEU A 184 -6.84 6.12 4.19
CA LEU A 184 -5.56 6.38 3.49
C LEU A 184 -4.33 6.40 4.41
N VAL A 185 -4.51 6.20 5.71
CA VAL A 185 -3.38 6.05 6.66
C VAL A 185 -2.56 4.82 6.31
N GLU A 186 -3.22 3.72 5.93
CA GLU A 186 -2.56 2.47 5.58
C GLU A 186 -1.59 2.67 4.39
N PRO A 187 -2.02 3.05 3.15
CA PRO A 187 -1.10 3.17 2.02
C PRO A 187 -0.07 4.28 2.23
N THR A 188 -0.41 5.31 3.00
CA THR A 188 0.56 6.37 3.36
C THR A 188 1.65 5.83 4.28
N SER A 189 1.30 4.91 5.19
CA SER A 189 2.25 4.26 6.08
C SER A 189 3.21 3.32 5.36
N VAL A 190 2.79 2.72 4.23
CA VAL A 190 3.68 1.96 3.33
C VAL A 190 4.78 2.87 2.77
N ALA A 191 4.41 4.02 2.22
CA ALA A 191 5.38 5.01 1.74
C ALA A 191 6.26 5.57 2.90
N TYR A 192 5.66 5.81 4.07
CA TYR A 192 6.38 6.26 5.27
C TYR A 192 7.48 5.27 5.66
N LEU A 193 7.16 3.98 5.75
CA LEU A 193 8.13 2.95 6.10
C LEU A 193 9.29 2.93 5.09
N GLY A 194 8.98 2.93 3.78
CA GLY A 194 9.99 2.95 2.72
C GLY A 194 10.94 4.13 2.81
N MET A 195 10.40 5.33 3.00
CA MET A 195 11.18 6.57 3.02
C MET A 195 11.97 6.76 4.32
N PHE A 196 11.29 6.70 5.46
CA PHE A 196 11.89 7.13 6.74
C PHE A 196 12.59 6.01 7.50
N VAL A 197 12.10 4.78 7.37
CA VAL A 197 12.67 3.64 8.10
C VAL A 197 13.70 2.91 7.24
N GLN A 198 13.31 2.49 6.03
CA GLN A 198 14.20 1.69 5.19
C GLN A 198 15.28 2.55 4.51
N ALA A 199 14.92 3.70 3.96
CA ALA A 199 15.86 4.58 3.27
C ALA A 199 16.45 5.69 4.17
N SER A 200 15.99 5.84 5.42
CA SER A 200 16.48 6.84 6.38
C SER A 200 16.44 8.28 5.85
N PHE A 201 15.40 8.64 5.10
CA PHE A 201 15.19 9.98 4.55
C PHE A 201 15.22 11.06 5.65
N ARG A 202 15.85 12.19 5.35
CA ARG A 202 16.01 13.33 6.27
C ARG A 202 15.56 14.64 5.63
N PRO A 203 15.06 15.61 6.43
CA PRO A 203 14.75 16.95 5.94
C PRO A 203 15.93 17.58 5.18
N GLY A 204 15.63 18.32 4.12
CA GLY A 204 16.63 18.94 3.23
C GLY A 204 17.12 18.05 2.09
N GLN A 205 17.02 16.73 2.20
CA GLN A 205 17.34 15.82 1.10
C GLN A 205 16.34 15.93 -0.05
N THR A 206 16.77 15.52 -1.24
CA THR A 206 15.97 15.52 -2.47
C THR A 206 15.32 14.16 -2.72
N VAL A 207 14.08 14.17 -3.22
CA VAL A 207 13.27 12.96 -3.46
C VAL A 207 12.82 12.90 -4.91
N ALA A 208 13.13 11.82 -5.60
CA ALA A 208 12.52 11.44 -6.86
C ALA A 208 11.57 10.26 -6.66
N VAL A 209 10.38 10.33 -7.23
CA VAL A 209 9.37 9.26 -7.17
C VAL A 209 9.12 8.72 -8.56
N ILE A 210 9.13 7.40 -8.74
CA ILE A 210 8.70 6.72 -9.97
C ILE A 210 7.39 6.00 -9.70
N GLY A 211 6.35 6.39 -10.44
CA GLY A 211 4.99 5.90 -10.30
C GLY A 211 4.12 6.81 -9.44
N GLY A 212 3.06 7.36 -10.05
CA GLY A 212 2.06 8.25 -9.41
C GLY A 212 0.81 7.52 -8.92
N GLY A 213 0.92 6.23 -8.58
CA GLY A 213 -0.12 5.51 -7.85
C GLY A 213 -0.26 6.03 -6.41
N PRO A 214 -1.22 5.51 -5.62
CA PRO A 214 -1.45 5.98 -4.25
C PRO A 214 -0.21 6.02 -3.37
N ILE A 215 0.68 5.01 -3.49
CA ILE A 215 1.95 4.94 -2.75
C ILE A 215 2.92 6.05 -3.20
N GLY A 216 3.09 6.25 -4.51
CA GLY A 216 3.96 7.32 -5.02
C GLY A 216 3.43 8.72 -4.69
N LEU A 217 2.11 8.92 -4.78
CA LEU A 217 1.48 10.17 -4.35
C LEU A 217 1.66 10.41 -2.84
N ALA A 218 1.58 9.35 -2.03
CA ALA A 218 1.89 9.43 -0.60
C ALA A 218 3.35 9.81 -0.36
N ALA A 219 4.29 9.24 -1.14
CA ALA A 219 5.70 9.60 -1.05
C ALA A 219 5.95 11.08 -1.42
N VAL A 220 5.28 11.61 -2.44
CA VAL A 220 5.31 13.05 -2.76
C VAL A 220 4.83 13.88 -1.58
N GLY A 221 3.64 13.60 -1.05
CA GLY A 221 3.08 14.34 0.07
C GLY A 221 3.93 14.25 1.34
N LEU A 222 4.46 13.08 1.66
CA LEU A 222 5.35 12.85 2.79
C LEU A 222 6.68 13.58 2.62
N GLY A 223 7.29 13.56 1.45
CA GLY A 223 8.51 14.32 1.16
C GLY A 223 8.33 15.81 1.43
N ARG A 224 7.24 16.39 0.95
CA ARG A 224 6.89 17.81 1.22
C ARG A 224 6.64 18.07 2.71
N ALA A 225 5.83 17.23 3.35
CA ALA A 225 5.49 17.38 4.77
C ALA A 225 6.73 17.26 5.68
N ALA A 226 7.73 16.49 5.28
CA ALA A 226 8.97 16.28 6.02
C ALA A 226 10.09 17.28 5.67
N GLY A 227 9.85 18.23 4.75
CA GLY A 227 10.82 19.26 4.41
C GLY A 227 11.90 18.80 3.44
N ALA A 228 11.54 18.00 2.43
CA ALA A 228 12.40 17.69 1.29
C ALA A 228 12.86 19.01 0.61
N GLY A 229 14.13 19.08 0.23
CA GLY A 229 14.67 20.20 -0.52
C GLY A 229 14.10 20.30 -1.92
N ARG A 230 13.79 19.14 -2.55
CA ARG A 230 13.10 19.03 -3.83
C ARG A 230 12.37 17.69 -3.92
N VAL A 231 11.18 17.70 -4.53
CA VAL A 231 10.36 16.51 -4.79
C VAL A 231 9.96 16.48 -6.25
N VAL A 232 10.30 15.43 -6.98
CA VAL A 232 10.00 15.25 -8.40
C VAL A 232 9.27 13.93 -8.63
N LEU A 233 8.27 13.91 -9.53
CA LEU A 233 7.53 12.72 -9.90
C LEU A 233 7.73 12.37 -11.37
N PHE A 234 8.01 11.09 -11.65
CA PHE A 234 7.98 10.48 -12.98
C PHE A 234 6.76 9.56 -13.07
N GLU A 235 5.74 9.98 -13.86
CA GLU A 235 4.46 9.29 -14.00
C GLU A 235 3.89 9.51 -15.40
N PRO A 236 3.50 8.46 -16.14
CA PRO A 236 2.95 8.62 -17.50
C PRO A 236 1.57 9.27 -17.53
N SER A 237 0.69 9.01 -16.55
CA SER A 237 -0.66 9.59 -16.52
C SER A 237 -0.65 11.07 -16.18
N ALA A 238 -1.17 11.90 -17.09
CA ALA A 238 -1.32 13.33 -16.85
C ALA A 238 -2.24 13.63 -15.65
N ALA A 239 -3.30 12.85 -15.47
CA ALA A 239 -4.23 13.01 -14.34
C ALA A 239 -3.51 12.75 -13.00
N ARG A 240 -2.65 11.74 -12.91
CA ARG A 240 -1.86 11.46 -11.70
C ARG A 240 -0.78 12.49 -11.45
N ARG A 241 -0.16 13.05 -12.51
CA ARG A 241 0.77 14.18 -12.36
C ARG A 241 0.07 15.40 -11.74
N GLN A 242 -1.15 15.72 -12.15
CA GLN A 242 -1.95 16.80 -11.54
C GLN A 242 -2.26 16.54 -10.05
N LEU A 243 -2.52 15.28 -9.65
CA LEU A 243 -2.68 14.94 -8.24
C LEU A 243 -1.39 15.17 -7.43
N ALA A 244 -0.23 14.88 -8.01
CA ALA A 244 1.05 15.14 -7.37
C ALA A 244 1.33 16.65 -7.23
N GLU A 245 0.98 17.45 -8.22
CA GLU A 245 1.04 18.91 -8.16
C GLU A 245 0.17 19.46 -7.03
N ALA A 246 -1.05 18.92 -6.87
CA ALA A 246 -1.94 19.26 -5.76
C ALA A 246 -1.40 18.86 -4.36
N LEU A 247 -0.48 17.89 -4.31
CA LEU A 247 0.26 17.48 -3.10
C LEU A 247 1.57 18.25 -2.91
N GLY A 248 1.95 19.09 -3.88
CA GLY A 248 3.09 20.02 -3.76
C GLY A 248 4.41 19.48 -4.33
N THR A 249 4.37 18.59 -5.34
CA THR A 249 5.60 18.24 -6.09
C THR A 249 6.18 19.48 -6.79
N ASP A 250 7.50 19.57 -6.90
CA ASP A 250 8.19 20.69 -7.53
C ASP A 250 8.22 20.56 -9.08
N ALA A 251 8.22 19.32 -9.58
CA ALA A 251 8.15 19.02 -11.01
C ALA A 251 7.54 17.64 -11.27
N THR A 252 6.92 17.47 -12.44
CA THR A 252 6.40 16.20 -12.93
C THR A 252 6.84 15.94 -14.36
N PHE A 253 7.12 14.67 -14.68
CA PHE A 253 7.58 14.26 -16.01
C PHE A 253 6.84 13.01 -16.48
N ASP A 254 6.62 12.92 -17.79
CA ASP A 254 6.20 11.68 -18.44
C ASP A 254 7.44 10.84 -18.81
N PRO A 255 7.72 9.72 -18.10
CA PRO A 255 8.88 8.89 -18.37
C PRO A 255 8.80 8.18 -19.73
N ARG A 256 7.59 7.97 -20.29
CA ARG A 256 7.42 7.36 -21.61
C ARG A 256 7.86 8.30 -22.72
N ALA A 257 7.57 9.59 -22.57
CA ALA A 257 8.01 10.61 -23.51
C ALA A 257 9.52 10.86 -23.46
N LEU A 258 10.13 10.72 -22.27
CA LEU A 258 11.55 10.96 -22.06
C LEU A 258 12.44 9.75 -22.43
N GLY A 259 11.95 8.54 -22.25
CA GLY A 259 12.76 7.32 -22.26
C GLY A 259 13.75 7.27 -21.06
N PRO A 260 14.42 6.13 -20.83
CA PRO A 260 15.30 5.93 -19.66
C PRO A 260 16.40 7.00 -19.55
N ASP A 261 17.09 7.30 -20.64
CA ASP A 261 18.17 8.31 -20.64
C ASP A 261 17.65 9.73 -20.43
N GLY A 262 16.44 10.03 -20.92
CA GLY A 262 15.76 11.29 -20.69
C GLY A 262 15.34 11.47 -19.24
N VAL A 263 14.88 10.39 -18.58
CA VAL A 263 14.60 10.39 -17.13
C VAL A 263 15.86 10.70 -16.33
N VAL A 264 16.99 10.05 -16.66
CA VAL A 264 18.28 10.32 -16.00
C VAL A 264 18.73 11.77 -16.20
N ARG A 265 18.59 12.33 -17.43
CA ARG A 265 18.93 13.74 -17.68
C ARG A 265 18.04 14.68 -16.88
N ALA A 266 16.72 14.51 -16.93
CA ALA A 266 15.78 15.33 -16.18
C ALA A 266 16.05 15.26 -14.68
N ALA A 267 16.32 14.07 -14.12
CA ALA A 267 16.68 13.90 -12.73
C ALA A 267 17.98 14.64 -12.36
N ARG A 268 18.98 14.62 -13.26
CA ARG A 268 20.23 15.36 -13.05
C ARG A 268 20.00 16.87 -13.11
N GLU A 269 19.23 17.36 -14.05
CA GLU A 269 18.86 18.79 -14.17
C GLU A 269 18.13 19.27 -12.90
N GLU A 270 17.13 18.51 -12.44
CA GLU A 270 16.33 18.83 -11.26
C GLU A 270 17.10 18.74 -9.93
N SER A 271 18.26 18.11 -9.93
CA SER A 271 19.16 17.96 -8.77
C SER A 271 20.50 18.69 -8.93
N GLU A 272 20.58 19.69 -9.83
CA GLU A 272 21.81 20.45 -10.08
C GLU A 272 23.03 19.59 -10.41
N GLY A 273 22.80 18.50 -11.17
CA GLY A 273 23.82 17.55 -11.59
C GLY A 273 24.18 16.47 -10.55
N ARG A 274 23.73 16.59 -9.29
CA ARG A 274 24.13 15.70 -8.17
C ARG A 274 23.45 14.35 -8.20
N GLY A 275 22.23 14.25 -8.75
CA GLY A 275 21.30 13.13 -8.56
C GLY A 275 20.46 13.31 -7.28
N PHE A 276 19.51 12.41 -7.07
CA PHE A 276 18.61 12.46 -5.93
C PHE A 276 19.12 11.62 -4.75
N ASP A 277 18.93 12.13 -3.51
CA ASP A 277 19.30 11.44 -2.29
C ASP A 277 18.41 10.21 -2.04
N LEU A 278 17.12 10.34 -2.39
CA LEU A 278 16.14 9.26 -2.30
C LEU A 278 15.39 9.11 -3.61
N TRP A 279 15.36 7.89 -4.13
CA TRP A 279 14.40 7.45 -5.14
C TRP A 279 13.38 6.52 -4.50
N VAL A 280 12.09 6.82 -4.70
CA VAL A 280 10.99 5.94 -4.28
C VAL A 280 10.46 5.24 -5.52
N GLU A 281 10.73 3.94 -5.63
CA GLU A 281 10.19 3.10 -6.68
C GLU A 281 8.83 2.55 -6.22
N ALA A 282 7.74 3.06 -6.81
CA ALA A 282 6.36 2.74 -6.47
C ALA A 282 5.53 2.27 -7.68
N SER A 283 6.20 1.88 -8.76
CA SER A 283 5.55 1.47 -10.02
C SER A 283 5.62 -0.03 -10.31
N GLY A 284 6.68 -0.70 -9.85
CA GLY A 284 7.00 -2.08 -10.21
C GLY A 284 7.28 -2.27 -11.72
N ALA A 285 7.51 -1.19 -12.48
CA ALA A 285 7.71 -1.27 -13.93
C ALA A 285 9.13 -1.72 -14.30
N GLN A 286 9.26 -2.31 -15.49
CA GLN A 286 10.53 -2.78 -15.99
C GLN A 286 11.53 -1.63 -16.26
N GLY A 287 12.79 -1.80 -15.87
CA GLY A 287 13.89 -0.87 -16.16
C GLY A 287 13.95 0.38 -15.28
N VAL A 288 12.97 0.58 -14.39
CA VAL A 288 12.92 1.79 -13.54
C VAL A 288 13.98 1.76 -12.45
N ILE A 289 14.34 0.59 -11.93
CA ILE A 289 15.38 0.43 -10.90
C ILE A 289 16.75 0.78 -11.50
N ASP A 290 17.05 0.26 -12.70
CA ASP A 290 18.26 0.61 -13.46
C ASP A 290 18.33 2.13 -13.69
N THR A 291 17.26 2.72 -14.18
CA THR A 291 17.18 4.17 -14.41
C THR A 291 17.42 4.97 -13.13
N ALA A 292 16.81 4.59 -12.01
CA ALA A 292 16.96 5.25 -10.71
C ALA A 292 18.40 5.17 -10.21
N THR A 293 19.06 4.01 -10.31
CA THR A 293 20.45 3.83 -9.84
C THR A 293 21.45 4.72 -10.59
N ARG A 294 21.22 5.00 -11.88
CA ARG A 294 22.03 5.88 -12.73
C ARG A 294 21.91 7.37 -12.35
N ALA A 295 20.88 7.75 -11.63
CA ALA A 295 20.61 9.11 -11.22
C ALA A 295 20.57 9.32 -9.69
N LEU A 296 21.16 8.39 -8.93
CA LEU A 296 21.38 8.55 -7.49
C LEU A 296 22.47 9.59 -7.21
N ALA A 297 22.29 10.34 -6.15
CA ALA A 297 23.36 11.10 -5.51
C ALA A 297 24.36 10.14 -4.83
N PRO A 298 25.59 10.57 -4.57
CA PRO A 298 26.49 9.83 -3.66
C PRO A 298 25.79 9.56 -2.32
N THR A 299 25.90 8.34 -1.82
CA THR A 299 25.21 7.81 -0.62
C THR A 299 23.67 7.77 -0.71
N GLY A 300 23.11 8.04 -1.89
CA GLY A 300 21.67 7.98 -2.12
C GLY A 300 21.10 6.55 -2.06
N THR A 301 19.81 6.44 -1.87
CA THR A 301 19.10 5.16 -1.73
C THR A 301 17.91 5.07 -2.67
N VAL A 302 17.71 3.90 -3.29
CA VAL A 302 16.43 3.56 -3.91
C VAL A 302 15.59 2.75 -2.92
N ALA A 303 14.45 3.27 -2.49
CA ALA A 303 13.43 2.53 -1.75
C ALA A 303 12.54 1.77 -2.72
N LEU A 304 12.58 0.44 -2.68
CA LEU A 304 11.80 -0.44 -3.53
C LEU A 304 10.51 -0.82 -2.82
N ILE A 305 9.38 -0.33 -3.31
CA ILE A 305 8.05 -0.58 -2.76
C ILE A 305 7.13 -1.22 -3.81
N GLY A 306 7.26 -0.80 -5.08
CA GLY A 306 6.45 -1.31 -6.18
C GLY A 306 6.69 -2.81 -6.42
N LEU A 307 5.60 -3.56 -6.54
CA LEU A 307 5.65 -4.99 -6.86
C LEU A 307 5.54 -5.18 -8.38
N GLY A 308 6.55 -5.83 -8.97
CA GLY A 308 6.56 -6.16 -10.39
C GLY A 308 7.31 -7.47 -10.66
N PRO A 309 6.97 -8.18 -11.76
CA PRO A 309 7.56 -9.49 -12.08
C PRO A 309 8.95 -9.37 -12.74
N HIS A 310 9.51 -8.16 -12.85
CA HIS A 310 10.69 -7.86 -13.65
C HIS A 310 11.98 -8.02 -12.85
N ARG A 311 13.05 -8.41 -13.55
CA ARG A 311 14.43 -8.38 -13.02
C ARG A 311 15.03 -7.00 -13.30
N ALA A 312 15.88 -6.53 -12.39
CA ALA A 312 16.66 -5.31 -12.56
C ALA A 312 18.08 -5.66 -13.00
N ASP A 313 18.61 -4.92 -13.97
CA ASP A 313 20.03 -4.94 -14.36
C ASP A 313 20.72 -3.77 -13.65
N ILE A 314 21.63 -4.10 -12.73
CA ILE A 314 22.25 -3.12 -11.84
C ILE A 314 23.77 -3.23 -11.98
N ASP A 315 24.45 -2.08 -12.19
CA ASP A 315 25.90 -2.00 -12.13
C ASP A 315 26.41 -1.89 -10.68
N PRO A 316 26.96 -2.96 -10.09
CA PRO A 316 27.47 -2.93 -8.72
C PRO A 316 28.63 -1.95 -8.53
N VAL A 317 29.43 -1.69 -9.58
CA VAL A 317 30.60 -0.80 -9.49
C VAL A 317 30.16 0.63 -9.25
N THR A 318 29.08 1.06 -9.88
CA THR A 318 28.47 2.38 -9.61
C THR A 318 28.05 2.50 -8.16
N LEU A 319 27.33 1.52 -7.61
CA LEU A 319 26.89 1.54 -6.20
C LEU A 319 28.07 1.56 -5.22
N ILE A 320 29.12 0.76 -5.49
CA ILE A 320 30.32 0.71 -4.64
C ILE A 320 31.03 2.08 -4.64
N ARG A 321 31.24 2.68 -5.81
CA ARG A 321 31.95 3.96 -5.95
C ARG A 321 31.23 5.15 -5.32
N THR A 322 29.91 5.12 -5.30
CA THR A 322 29.09 6.21 -4.76
C THR A 322 28.62 5.95 -3.32
N GLY A 323 28.81 4.75 -2.78
CA GLY A 323 28.26 4.36 -1.48
C GLY A 323 26.73 4.30 -1.46
N SER A 324 26.10 4.24 -2.65
CA SER A 324 24.65 4.21 -2.81
C SER A 324 24.08 2.81 -2.59
N GLY A 325 22.77 2.70 -2.40
CA GLY A 325 22.15 1.40 -2.15
C GLY A 325 20.69 1.27 -2.57
N LEU A 326 20.22 0.02 -2.46
CA LEU A 326 18.83 -0.37 -2.69
C LEU A 326 18.26 -0.92 -1.39
N ARG A 327 17.02 -0.56 -1.06
CA ARG A 327 16.32 -1.04 0.13
C ARG A 327 14.92 -1.49 -0.23
N GLY A 328 14.63 -2.79 -0.04
CA GLY A 328 13.26 -3.31 -0.13
C GLY A 328 12.43 -2.86 1.07
N SER A 329 11.16 -2.56 0.84
CA SER A 329 10.21 -2.19 1.88
C SER A 329 8.89 -2.94 1.65
N LEU A 330 8.47 -3.73 2.63
CA LEU A 330 7.20 -4.46 2.62
C LEU A 330 6.29 -3.92 3.70
N GLY A 331 5.04 -3.59 3.34
CA GLY A 331 4.00 -3.21 4.29
C GLY A 331 4.32 -1.93 5.07
N HIS A 332 3.81 -1.85 6.29
CA HIS A 332 3.75 -0.58 7.04
C HIS A 332 3.89 -0.74 8.55
N SER A 333 3.96 -1.98 9.08
CA SER A 333 3.84 -2.23 10.53
C SER A 333 5.10 -1.91 11.32
N GLY A 334 4.89 -1.39 12.51
CA GLY A 334 5.97 -1.03 13.42
C GLY A 334 6.53 0.38 13.21
N HIS A 335 7.59 0.69 13.94
CA HIS A 335 8.33 1.96 13.87
C HIS A 335 7.45 3.23 14.05
N GLY A 336 6.22 3.09 14.58
CA GLY A 336 5.27 4.18 14.77
C GLY A 336 4.71 4.77 13.46
N ALA A 337 4.80 4.06 12.34
CA ALA A 337 4.40 4.57 11.02
C ALA A 337 2.96 5.08 11.00
N PHE A 338 1.97 4.26 11.41
CA PHE A 338 0.57 4.69 11.48
C PHE A 338 0.36 5.92 12.36
N GLY A 339 0.87 5.90 13.59
CA GLY A 339 0.74 7.02 14.51
C GLY A 339 1.37 8.32 13.99
N ASN A 340 2.52 8.21 13.29
CA ASN A 340 3.19 9.36 12.67
C ASN A 340 2.36 9.93 11.50
N VAL A 341 1.84 9.06 10.64
CA VAL A 341 0.97 9.47 9.51
C VAL A 341 -0.30 10.13 10.04
N ILE A 342 -0.98 9.53 11.02
CA ILE A 342 -2.17 10.13 11.65
C ILE A 342 -1.85 11.52 12.19
N ARG A 343 -0.71 11.71 12.90
CA ARG A 343 -0.29 13.01 13.43
C ARG A 343 -0.01 14.04 12.34
N LEU A 344 0.67 13.67 11.25
CA LEU A 344 0.94 14.56 10.11
C LEU A 344 -0.36 15.02 9.44
N MET A 345 -1.31 14.09 9.23
CA MET A 345 -2.60 14.41 8.64
C MET A 345 -3.46 15.26 9.58
N ALA A 346 -3.54 14.93 10.86
CA ALA A 346 -4.29 15.69 11.87
C ALA A 346 -3.74 17.12 12.04
N ALA A 347 -2.41 17.31 11.95
CA ALA A 347 -1.77 18.62 11.97
C ALA A 347 -1.96 19.42 10.67
N GLY A 348 -2.60 18.84 9.63
CA GLY A 348 -2.80 19.48 8.33
C GLY A 348 -1.52 19.63 7.50
N ARG A 349 -0.47 18.87 7.83
CA ARG A 349 0.78 18.84 7.07
C ARG A 349 0.69 17.94 5.84
N LEU A 350 -0.27 17.01 5.84
CA LEU A 350 -0.53 16.05 4.79
C LEU A 350 -2.05 15.87 4.65
N ASP A 351 -2.57 15.96 3.44
CA ASP A 351 -3.99 15.71 3.13
C ASP A 351 -4.10 14.70 1.99
N MET A 352 -4.06 13.43 2.35
CA MET A 352 -4.16 12.34 1.38
C MET A 352 -5.57 12.18 0.79
N SER A 353 -6.62 12.74 1.40
CA SER A 353 -7.96 12.68 0.81
C SER A 353 -8.05 13.36 -0.57
N ARG A 354 -7.08 14.19 -0.93
CA ARG A 354 -6.96 14.84 -2.26
C ARG A 354 -6.71 13.86 -3.41
N ILE A 355 -6.17 12.67 -3.13
CA ILE A 355 -5.93 11.67 -4.18
C ILE A 355 -7.17 10.82 -4.47
N VAL A 356 -8.25 10.95 -3.70
CA VAL A 356 -9.51 10.23 -3.95
C VAL A 356 -10.22 10.88 -5.14
N THR A 357 -10.23 10.17 -6.26
CA THR A 357 -10.85 10.64 -7.50
C THR A 357 -12.22 10.02 -7.75
N ARG A 358 -12.56 8.97 -7.02
CA ARG A 358 -13.83 8.26 -7.15
C ARG A 358 -14.29 7.70 -5.80
N THR A 359 -15.58 7.82 -5.54
CA THR A 359 -16.26 7.21 -4.39
C THR A 359 -17.43 6.38 -4.91
N VAL A 360 -17.55 5.14 -4.42
CA VAL A 360 -18.57 4.17 -4.86
C VAL A 360 -19.18 3.45 -3.64
N GLY A 361 -20.40 2.95 -3.77
CA GLY A 361 -20.96 1.99 -2.82
C GLY A 361 -20.43 0.58 -3.08
N LEU A 362 -20.55 -0.34 -2.09
CA LEU A 362 -20.02 -1.70 -2.17
C LEU A 362 -20.50 -2.47 -3.43
N ASN A 363 -21.76 -2.30 -3.83
CA ASN A 363 -22.32 -2.96 -5.02
C ASN A 363 -21.65 -2.54 -6.34
N GLN A 364 -20.94 -1.42 -6.34
CA GLN A 364 -20.18 -0.92 -7.52
C GLN A 364 -18.70 -1.26 -7.45
N ALA A 365 -18.22 -1.83 -6.34
CA ALA A 365 -16.79 -2.07 -6.10
C ALA A 365 -16.16 -3.01 -7.13
N VAL A 366 -16.87 -4.07 -7.54
CA VAL A 366 -16.38 -5.00 -8.56
C VAL A 366 -16.18 -4.30 -9.91
N GLY A 367 -17.13 -3.47 -10.36
CA GLY A 367 -16.97 -2.67 -11.59
C GLY A 367 -15.82 -1.66 -11.48
N CYS A 368 -15.59 -1.11 -10.27
CA CYS A 368 -14.47 -0.22 -10.04
C CYS A 368 -13.10 -0.91 -10.18
N LEU A 369 -12.97 -2.21 -9.83
CA LEU A 369 -11.74 -2.98 -10.07
C LEU A 369 -11.41 -3.06 -11.58
N GLU A 370 -12.43 -3.23 -12.43
CA GLU A 370 -12.25 -3.26 -13.87
C GLU A 370 -11.80 -1.91 -14.43
N ASP A 371 -12.46 -0.83 -14.01
CA ASP A 371 -12.14 0.54 -14.43
C ASP A 371 -10.72 0.97 -14.00
N LEU A 372 -10.21 0.46 -12.88
CA LEU A 372 -8.88 0.80 -12.37
C LEU A 372 -7.73 0.12 -13.12
N ARG A 373 -8.01 -0.78 -14.05
CA ARG A 373 -6.98 -1.47 -14.87
C ARG A 373 -6.24 -0.52 -15.81
N ASP A 374 -6.85 0.57 -16.24
CA ASP A 374 -6.22 1.59 -17.08
C ASP A 374 -5.16 2.44 -16.35
N ARG A 375 -5.14 2.37 -15.00
CA ARG A 375 -4.18 3.11 -14.16
C ARG A 375 -4.25 4.64 -14.27
N GLU A 376 -5.35 5.21 -14.74
CA GLU A 376 -5.50 6.66 -14.90
C GLU A 376 -6.04 7.34 -13.62
N ALA A 377 -6.87 6.66 -12.85
CA ALA A 377 -7.43 7.20 -11.61
C ALA A 377 -6.38 7.32 -10.49
N GLY A 378 -6.66 8.19 -9.53
CA GLY A 378 -5.98 8.24 -8.25
C GLY A 378 -6.42 7.08 -7.34
N LYS A 379 -7.12 7.37 -6.24
CA LYS A 379 -7.71 6.36 -5.35
C LYS A 379 -9.22 6.26 -5.58
N CYS A 380 -9.71 5.03 -5.71
CA CYS A 380 -11.15 4.72 -5.57
C CYS A 380 -11.44 4.32 -4.12
N MET A 381 -12.52 4.86 -3.55
CA MET A 381 -12.95 4.63 -2.18
C MET A 381 -14.34 4.00 -2.16
N VAL A 382 -14.48 2.85 -1.52
CA VAL A 382 -15.77 2.25 -1.19
C VAL A 382 -16.26 2.89 0.11
N VAL A 383 -17.50 3.38 0.14
CA VAL A 383 -18.11 3.99 1.32
C VAL A 383 -19.40 3.24 1.70
N PHE A 384 -19.71 3.24 3.00
CA PHE A 384 -20.80 2.47 3.62
C PHE A 384 -21.75 3.36 4.40
#